data_92ea2354a654d8c40f5c378cd8e8696d
#
_entry.id   92ea2354a654d8c40f5c378cd8e8696d
#
_cell.length_a   1.000
_cell.length_b   1.000
_cell.length_c   1.000
_cell.angle_alpha   90.00
_cell.angle_beta   90.00
_cell.angle_gamma   90.00
#
_symmetry.space_group_name_H-M   'P 1'
#
loop_
_entity.id
_entity.type
_entity.pdbx_description
1 polymer ?
#
loop_
_entity_poly.entity_id
_entity_poly.type
_entity_poly.pdbx_seq_one_letter_code
_entity_poly.pdbx_strand_id
1 'polypeptide(L)'
;MHSRTLYGAAKMAIGMALLSLLNLVCGGDARCQTPGPPAPNPKELHGGIEVSLRSVRAIVLRVPANVGGDNIPKILNSDQLNPSTPFPKDDKPTPEYIRDLAQTVQKLSEKMQREFRVPPNQIHLLGLSDLAGQTRDDLARDIQDIVGREVMFLDAKGETELNIAGNIPRQYQVDGKRYDNRSISLLLDISANNVRGGYQQLRLTSRNRAEYDYVTWDIPINGPLRAEYVQNPGLMMRKKVYLVGNIVWALTALLYPQNQGDYAPLSIEDINNFYYRAMTDPEALLNPDLSKIRDENARKEARKSREAIKVIYTPRTLAAGAEALKTAAAELNLADKQLIFARNSNWARLVNFVRLQLEQ
;
A
#
# COMPACT_ATOMS: atom_id res chain seq x y z
N MET A 1 1.31 -52.39 -42.05
CA MET A 1 0.81 -51.51 -40.95
C MET A 1 0.80 -52.29 -39.64
N HIS A 2 1.92 -52.54 -39.01
CA HIS A 2 2.01 -53.12 -37.64
C HIS A 2 3.45 -53.03 -37.15
N SER A 3 3.86 -51.83 -36.68
CA SER A 3 5.13 -51.75 -35.93
C SER A 3 5.30 -50.48 -35.09
N ARG A 4 4.21 -49.88 -34.58
CA ARG A 4 4.29 -48.67 -33.70
C ARG A 4 3.77 -48.84 -32.28
N THR A 5 3.29 -50.04 -31.89
CA THR A 5 2.68 -50.28 -30.57
C THR A 5 3.60 -50.95 -29.53
N LEU A 6 4.80 -51.37 -29.89
CA LEU A 6 5.70 -52.07 -28.96
C LEU A 6 6.74 -51.17 -28.24
N TYR A 7 6.94 -49.93 -28.71
CA TYR A 7 7.91 -49.00 -28.11
C TYR A 7 7.35 -48.20 -26.90
N GLY A 8 6.03 -48.15 -26.76
CA GLY A 8 5.41 -47.42 -25.64
C GLY A 8 5.38 -48.17 -24.32
N ALA A 9 5.28 -49.52 -24.39
CA ALA A 9 5.14 -50.35 -23.20
C ALA A 9 6.47 -50.55 -22.43
N ALA A 10 7.59 -50.54 -23.14
CA ALA A 10 8.92 -50.74 -22.53
C ALA A 10 9.40 -49.51 -21.73
N LYS A 11 9.01 -48.28 -22.13
CA LYS A 11 9.36 -47.06 -21.38
C LYS A 11 8.52 -46.88 -20.10
N MET A 12 7.30 -47.38 -20.05
CA MET A 12 6.48 -47.33 -18.85
C MET A 12 6.92 -48.35 -17.77
N ALA A 13 7.43 -49.50 -18.16
CA ALA A 13 7.93 -50.52 -17.23
C ALA A 13 9.23 -50.09 -16.52
N ILE A 14 10.11 -49.36 -17.20
CA ILE A 14 11.38 -48.87 -16.62
C ILE A 14 11.13 -47.73 -15.65
N GLY A 15 10.13 -46.84 -15.93
CA GLY A 15 9.74 -45.75 -15.06
C GLY A 15 9.15 -46.19 -13.72
N MET A 16 8.36 -47.30 -13.74
CA MET A 16 7.76 -47.85 -12.53
C MET A 16 8.75 -48.67 -11.67
N ALA A 17 9.75 -49.28 -12.26
CA ALA A 17 10.80 -50.00 -11.52
C ALA A 17 11.75 -49.04 -10.78
N LEU A 18 12.04 -47.85 -11.32
CA LEU A 18 12.84 -46.83 -10.65
C LEU A 18 12.10 -46.14 -9.48
N LEU A 19 10.77 -45.98 -9.58
CA LEU A 19 9.97 -45.45 -8.47
C LEU A 19 9.85 -46.46 -7.31
N SER A 20 9.87 -47.74 -7.58
CA SER A 20 9.81 -48.78 -6.54
C SER A 20 11.12 -48.97 -5.79
N LEU A 21 12.27 -48.73 -6.41
CA LEU A 21 13.58 -48.79 -5.75
C LEU A 21 13.86 -47.58 -4.84
N LEU A 22 13.28 -46.40 -5.13
CA LEU A 22 13.39 -45.23 -4.25
C LEU A 22 12.57 -45.35 -2.95
N ASN A 23 11.53 -46.20 -2.93
CA ASN A 23 10.71 -46.42 -1.74
C ASN A 23 11.27 -47.50 -0.79
N LEU A 24 12.29 -48.29 -1.20
CA LEU A 24 12.86 -49.33 -0.34
C LEU A 24 14.11 -48.88 0.44
N VAL A 25 14.64 -47.67 0.17
CA VAL A 25 15.82 -47.13 0.87
C VAL A 25 15.43 -46.19 2.00
N CYS A 26 14.16 -45.77 2.07
CA CYS A 26 13.63 -44.90 3.16
C CYS A 26 12.71 -45.70 4.10
N GLY A 27 13.15 -46.85 4.58
CA GLY A 27 12.51 -47.62 5.66
C GLY A 27 12.94 -47.08 7.01
N GLY A 28 12.32 -46.00 7.44
CA GLY A 28 12.44 -45.42 8.76
C GLY A 28 11.71 -44.07 8.74
N ASP A 29 10.84 -43.80 9.70
CA ASP A 29 9.99 -42.62 9.89
C ASP A 29 10.74 -41.24 9.92
N ALA A 30 11.72 -41.03 9.05
CA ALA A 30 12.25 -39.73 8.74
C ALA A 30 11.36 -39.11 7.64
N ARG A 31 10.33 -38.36 8.05
CA ARG A 31 9.71 -37.35 7.16
C ARG A 31 10.85 -36.56 6.54
N CYS A 32 11.11 -36.74 5.25
CA CYS A 32 11.92 -35.82 4.46
C CYS A 32 11.18 -34.47 4.50
N GLN A 33 11.43 -33.73 5.54
CA GLN A 33 11.11 -32.28 5.55
C GLN A 33 12.00 -31.70 4.47
N THR A 34 11.41 -31.35 3.32
CA THR A 34 12.08 -30.42 2.40
C THR A 34 12.60 -29.29 3.25
N PRO A 35 13.90 -28.97 3.21
CA PRO A 35 14.44 -27.85 3.99
C PRO A 35 13.58 -26.64 3.64
N GLY A 36 12.93 -26.07 4.66
CA GLY A 36 12.22 -24.81 4.48
C GLY A 36 13.18 -23.79 3.85
N PRO A 37 12.66 -22.77 3.14
CA PRO A 37 13.54 -21.76 2.58
C PRO A 37 14.47 -21.25 3.67
N PRO A 38 15.78 -21.09 3.38
CA PRO A 38 16.76 -20.66 4.37
C PRO A 38 16.27 -19.37 5.05
N ALA A 39 16.48 -19.31 6.37
CA ALA A 39 16.13 -18.11 7.13
C ALA A 39 16.76 -16.87 6.45
N PRO A 40 16.03 -15.76 6.30
CA PRO A 40 16.57 -14.58 5.64
C PRO A 40 17.82 -14.09 6.37
N ASN A 41 18.82 -13.68 5.58
CA ASN A 41 20.00 -13.04 6.14
C ASN A 41 19.55 -11.77 6.91
N PRO A 42 19.91 -11.59 8.19
CA PRO A 42 19.52 -10.40 8.96
C PRO A 42 19.89 -9.08 8.28
N LYS A 43 20.96 -9.04 7.49
CA LYS A 43 21.38 -7.86 6.72
C LYS A 43 20.41 -7.48 5.59
N GLU A 44 19.50 -8.37 5.21
CA GLU A 44 18.47 -8.14 4.20
C GLU A 44 17.13 -7.71 4.81
N LEU A 45 17.02 -7.71 6.15
CA LEU A 45 15.78 -7.38 6.85
C LEU A 45 15.78 -5.91 7.31
N HIS A 46 14.81 -5.16 6.83
CA HIS A 46 14.61 -3.77 7.22
C HIS A 46 13.22 -3.56 7.78
N GLY A 47 13.10 -2.66 8.74
CA GLY A 47 11.85 -2.21 9.32
C GLY A 47 11.54 -0.78 8.88
N GLY A 48 10.28 -0.50 8.59
CA GLY A 48 9.76 0.85 8.45
C GLY A 48 8.63 1.07 9.46
N ILE A 49 8.65 2.19 10.17
CA ILE A 49 7.56 2.61 11.04
C ILE A 49 7.11 4.00 10.61
N GLU A 50 5.85 4.12 10.26
CA GLU A 50 5.19 5.37 9.89
C GLU A 50 4.29 5.82 11.03
N VAL A 51 4.46 7.05 11.46
CA VAL A 51 3.67 7.67 12.52
C VAL A 51 2.81 8.77 11.94
N SER A 52 1.51 8.66 12.11
CA SER A 52 0.53 9.70 11.85
C SER A 52 -0.09 10.18 13.16
N LEU A 53 -0.87 11.23 13.10
CA LEU A 53 -1.54 11.77 14.28
C LEU A 53 -2.45 10.74 14.98
N ARG A 54 -2.99 9.77 14.25
CA ARG A 54 -4.00 8.83 14.78
C ARG A 54 -3.60 7.36 14.77
N SER A 55 -2.46 7.01 14.18
CA SER A 55 -2.05 5.61 14.05
C SER A 55 -0.55 5.46 13.81
N VAL A 56 -0.02 4.32 14.18
CA VAL A 56 1.34 3.91 13.86
C VAL A 56 1.27 2.67 12.99
N ARG A 57 1.91 2.71 11.83
CA ARG A 57 2.02 1.59 10.89
C ARG A 57 3.44 1.08 10.84
N ALA A 58 3.59 -0.21 10.66
CA ALA A 58 4.89 -0.85 10.65
C ALA A 58 4.97 -1.91 9.56
N ILE A 59 6.12 -2.00 8.87
CA ILE A 59 6.41 -3.05 7.90
C ILE A 59 7.75 -3.67 8.17
N VAL A 60 7.85 -4.97 7.90
CA VAL A 60 9.11 -5.69 7.81
C VAL A 60 9.34 -6.05 6.36
N LEU A 61 10.48 -5.65 5.82
CA LEU A 61 10.88 -5.83 4.43
C LEU A 61 12.05 -6.79 4.33
N ARG A 62 12.01 -7.66 3.31
CA ARG A 62 13.20 -8.28 2.77
C ARG A 62 13.69 -7.45 1.60
N VAL A 63 14.89 -6.91 1.72
CA VAL A 63 15.53 -6.09 0.70
C VAL A 63 16.57 -6.95 -0.01
N PRO A 64 16.52 -7.07 -1.36
CA PRO A 64 17.55 -7.78 -2.11
C PRO A 64 18.91 -7.10 -1.94
N ALA A 65 20.01 -7.89 -1.98
CA ALA A 65 21.36 -7.38 -1.84
C ALA A 65 21.74 -6.30 -2.87
N ASN A 66 21.11 -6.32 -4.03
CA ASN A 66 21.26 -5.28 -5.07
C ASN A 66 19.97 -4.44 -5.11
N VAL A 67 19.93 -3.38 -4.32
CA VAL A 67 18.87 -2.38 -4.35
C VAL A 67 19.06 -1.53 -5.61
N GLY A 68 18.21 -1.72 -6.60
CA GLY A 68 18.24 -0.95 -7.85
C GLY A 68 17.41 -1.61 -8.96
N GLY A 69 16.89 -0.81 -9.87
CA GLY A 69 16.08 -1.30 -10.98
C GLY A 69 14.72 -1.85 -10.56
N ASP A 70 14.37 -3.05 -11.04
CA ASP A 70 13.07 -3.70 -10.82
C ASP A 70 13.01 -4.52 -9.52
N ASN A 71 14.07 -4.51 -8.70
CA ASN A 71 14.13 -5.24 -7.44
C ASN A 71 13.36 -4.51 -6.34
N ILE A 72 12.07 -4.78 -6.24
CA ILE A 72 11.19 -4.21 -5.22
C ILE A 72 11.35 -4.99 -3.92
N PRO A 73 11.55 -4.31 -2.77
CA PRO A 73 11.54 -4.95 -1.46
C PRO A 73 10.24 -5.74 -1.23
N LYS A 74 10.36 -6.95 -0.68
CA LYS A 74 9.20 -7.79 -0.38
C LYS A 74 8.72 -7.53 1.05
N ILE A 75 7.44 -7.18 1.21
CA ILE A 75 6.80 -7.08 2.53
C ILE A 75 6.69 -8.50 3.10
N LEU A 76 7.29 -8.73 4.27
CA LEU A 76 7.20 -9.98 5.03
C LEU A 76 6.10 -9.89 6.09
N ASN A 77 5.94 -8.73 6.69
CA ASN A 77 4.89 -8.44 7.67
C ASN A 77 4.45 -6.98 7.57
N SER A 78 3.21 -6.73 7.90
CA SER A 78 2.66 -5.38 8.08
C SER A 78 1.74 -5.35 9.28
N ASP A 79 1.83 -4.29 10.07
CA ASP A 79 1.06 -4.08 11.29
C ASP A 79 0.58 -2.64 11.36
N GLN A 80 -0.57 -2.45 11.99
CA GLN A 80 -1.06 -1.12 12.34
C GLN A 80 -1.58 -1.16 13.77
N LEU A 81 -1.12 -0.24 14.60
CA LEU A 81 -1.60 -0.03 15.95
C LEU A 81 -2.09 1.40 16.11
N ASN A 82 -3.14 1.56 16.91
CA ASN A 82 -3.57 2.86 17.36
C ASN A 82 -3.09 3.06 18.81
N PRO A 83 -2.85 4.30 19.25
CA PRO A 83 -2.63 4.59 20.65
C PRO A 83 -3.76 4.04 21.52
N SER A 84 -3.45 3.62 22.74
CA SER A 84 -4.44 3.14 23.70
C SER A 84 -5.28 4.28 24.25
N THR A 85 -4.66 5.45 24.36
CA THR A 85 -5.31 6.70 24.76
C THR A 85 -6.24 7.18 23.65
N PRO A 86 -7.51 7.45 23.91
CA PRO A 86 -8.42 8.00 22.91
C PRO A 86 -7.94 9.34 22.37
N PHE A 87 -8.06 9.55 21.05
CA PHE A 87 -7.76 10.84 20.45
C PHE A 87 -8.73 11.92 20.97
N PRO A 88 -8.23 13.09 21.40
CA PRO A 88 -9.06 14.14 21.97
C PRO A 88 -10.11 14.67 20.99
N LYS A 89 -11.31 15.00 21.53
CA LYS A 89 -12.45 15.47 20.71
C LYS A 89 -12.26 16.85 20.08
N ASP A 90 -11.36 17.65 20.63
CA ASP A 90 -11.01 19.00 20.17
C ASP A 90 -9.91 18.99 19.11
N ASP A 91 -9.54 17.79 18.61
CA ASP A 91 -8.50 17.55 17.63
C ASP A 91 -7.09 18.05 18.03
N LYS A 92 -6.88 18.31 19.34
CA LYS A 92 -5.57 18.71 19.90
C LYS A 92 -4.98 17.59 20.74
N PRO A 93 -3.87 16.97 20.30
CA PRO A 93 -3.22 15.92 21.06
C PRO A 93 -2.78 16.40 22.43
N THR A 94 -3.07 15.62 23.46
CA THR A 94 -2.54 15.87 24.81
C THR A 94 -1.14 15.29 24.96
N PRO A 95 -0.32 15.75 25.94
CA PRO A 95 0.99 15.15 26.20
C PRO A 95 0.92 13.64 26.45
N GLU A 96 -0.12 13.15 27.14
CA GLU A 96 -0.32 11.72 27.38
C GLU A 96 -0.54 10.97 26.07
N TYR A 97 -1.33 11.55 25.15
CA TYR A 97 -1.58 10.97 23.84
C TYR A 97 -0.30 10.88 23.00
N ILE A 98 0.51 11.95 23.00
CA ILE A 98 1.81 11.99 22.29
C ILE A 98 2.76 10.92 22.84
N ARG A 99 2.82 10.79 24.16
CA ARG A 99 3.63 9.76 24.82
C ARG A 99 3.17 8.35 24.49
N ASP A 100 1.85 8.10 24.41
CA ASP A 100 1.29 6.80 24.00
C ASP A 100 1.59 6.48 22.52
N LEU A 101 1.59 7.49 21.63
CA LEU A 101 2.09 7.34 20.26
C LEU A 101 3.55 6.86 20.25
N ALA A 102 4.44 7.50 21.03
CA ALA A 102 5.85 7.11 21.13
C ALA A 102 6.02 5.69 21.70
N GLN A 103 5.25 5.32 22.72
CA GLN A 103 5.22 3.95 23.25
C GLN A 103 4.71 2.93 22.23
N THR A 104 3.78 3.33 21.37
CA THR A 104 3.29 2.48 20.28
C THR A 104 4.37 2.23 19.24
N VAL A 105 5.18 3.23 18.92
CA VAL A 105 6.40 3.08 18.09
C VAL A 105 7.38 2.11 18.73
N GLN A 106 7.63 2.23 20.04
CA GLN A 106 8.50 1.31 20.78
C GLN A 106 8.00 -0.13 20.69
N LYS A 107 6.72 -0.38 20.98
CA LYS A 107 6.12 -1.73 20.92
C LYS A 107 6.30 -2.37 19.55
N LEU A 108 6.09 -1.61 18.46
CA LEU A 108 6.28 -2.11 17.09
C LEU A 108 7.75 -2.34 16.77
N SER A 109 8.66 -1.46 17.21
CA SER A 109 10.10 -1.64 17.04
C SER A 109 10.61 -2.89 17.76
N GLU A 110 10.21 -3.11 19.01
CA GLU A 110 10.54 -4.31 19.79
C GLU A 110 9.97 -5.58 19.16
N LYS A 111 8.73 -5.53 18.64
CA LYS A 111 8.13 -6.63 17.91
C LYS A 111 8.94 -7.02 16.68
N MET A 112 9.38 -6.03 15.87
CA MET A 112 10.22 -6.27 14.71
C MET A 112 11.55 -6.94 15.07
N GLN A 113 12.18 -6.49 16.16
CA GLN A 113 13.45 -7.04 16.64
C GLN A 113 13.27 -8.47 17.18
N ARG A 114 12.26 -8.69 18.01
CA ARG A 114 12.04 -9.99 18.67
C ARG A 114 11.52 -11.07 17.73
N GLU A 115 10.49 -10.76 16.91
CA GLU A 115 9.78 -11.75 16.09
C GLU A 115 10.43 -11.95 14.72
N PHE A 116 10.96 -10.87 14.13
CA PHE A 116 11.53 -10.89 12.79
C PHE A 116 13.06 -10.76 12.77
N ARG A 117 13.68 -10.48 13.91
CA ARG A 117 15.14 -10.28 14.05
C ARG A 117 15.68 -9.12 13.19
N VAL A 118 14.85 -8.09 12.99
CA VAL A 118 15.29 -6.87 12.30
C VAL A 118 16.32 -6.18 13.20
N PRO A 119 17.55 -5.91 12.71
CA PRO A 119 18.54 -5.19 13.50
C PRO A 119 18.03 -3.80 13.89
N PRO A 120 18.29 -3.32 15.13
CA PRO A 120 17.82 -1.99 15.55
C PRO A 120 18.21 -0.88 14.57
N ASN A 121 19.42 -0.86 14.05
CA ASN A 121 19.91 0.14 13.10
C ASN A 121 19.30 0.05 11.70
N GLN A 122 18.50 -0.96 11.42
CA GLN A 122 17.77 -1.16 10.15
C GLN A 122 16.27 -0.86 10.29
N ILE A 123 15.83 -0.26 11.40
CA ILE A 123 14.45 0.22 11.57
C ILE A 123 14.44 1.72 11.30
N HIS A 124 13.66 2.17 10.35
CA HIS A 124 13.54 3.56 9.90
C HIS A 124 12.21 4.14 10.33
N LEU A 125 12.23 5.37 10.88
CA LEU A 125 11.04 6.04 11.42
C LEU A 125 10.64 7.22 10.53
N LEU A 126 9.36 7.28 10.16
CA LEU A 126 8.76 8.28 9.30
C LEU A 126 7.57 8.95 10.00
N GLY A 127 7.59 10.26 10.18
CA GLY A 127 6.46 11.06 10.64
C GLY A 127 5.74 11.72 9.46
N LEU A 128 4.41 11.70 9.48
CA LEU A 128 3.59 12.26 8.41
C LEU A 128 3.29 13.75 8.60
N SER A 129 2.80 14.37 7.53
CA SER A 129 2.52 15.80 7.46
C SER A 129 1.36 16.27 8.36
N ASP A 130 0.54 15.34 8.89
CA ASP A 130 -0.49 15.66 9.90
C ASP A 130 0.10 15.93 11.28
N LEU A 131 1.37 15.59 11.50
CA LEU A 131 2.16 15.92 12.69
C LEU A 131 2.87 17.25 12.44
N ALA A 132 2.35 18.35 12.99
CA ALA A 132 2.90 19.68 12.75
C ALA A 132 3.15 20.46 14.05
N GLY A 133 4.02 21.48 13.97
CA GLY A 133 4.29 22.39 15.08
C GLY A 133 4.75 21.68 16.35
N GLN A 134 4.22 22.11 17.51
CA GLN A 134 4.60 21.60 18.83
C GLN A 134 4.35 20.08 18.96
N THR A 135 3.28 19.53 18.37
CA THR A 135 2.99 18.10 18.40
C THR A 135 4.11 17.28 17.78
N ARG A 136 4.67 17.73 16.65
CA ARG A 136 5.80 17.09 15.99
C ARG A 136 7.05 17.10 16.89
N ASP A 137 7.35 18.26 17.48
CA ASP A 137 8.57 18.44 18.27
C ASP A 137 8.50 17.66 19.58
N ASP A 138 7.34 17.59 20.23
CA ASP A 138 7.11 16.79 21.42
C ASP A 138 7.19 15.29 21.12
N LEU A 139 6.58 14.83 20.01
CA LEU A 139 6.66 13.44 19.58
C LEU A 139 8.09 13.03 19.20
N ALA A 140 8.83 13.91 18.52
CA ALA A 140 10.24 13.65 18.18
C ALA A 140 11.09 13.43 19.42
N ARG A 141 10.91 14.27 20.46
CA ARG A 141 11.58 14.15 21.74
C ARG A 141 11.19 12.84 22.46
N ASP A 142 9.90 12.56 22.59
CA ASP A 142 9.43 11.37 23.29
C ASP A 142 9.90 10.08 22.58
N ILE A 143 9.92 10.04 21.23
CA ILE A 143 10.47 8.90 20.48
C ILE A 143 11.98 8.80 20.70
N GLN A 144 12.72 9.91 20.69
CA GLN A 144 14.15 9.89 20.96
C GLN A 144 14.44 9.37 22.38
N ASP A 145 13.66 9.80 23.37
CA ASP A 145 13.83 9.39 24.77
C ASP A 145 13.45 7.91 25.00
N ILE A 146 12.39 7.42 24.35
CA ILE A 146 11.83 6.09 24.59
C ILE A 146 12.47 5.03 23.68
N VAL A 147 12.69 5.37 22.39
CA VAL A 147 13.15 4.44 21.35
C VAL A 147 14.64 4.62 21.03
N GLY A 148 15.21 5.78 21.38
CA GLY A 148 16.62 6.13 21.10
C GLY A 148 16.89 6.38 19.62
N ARG A 149 15.89 6.91 18.87
CA ARG A 149 15.97 7.10 17.42
C ARG A 149 15.34 8.39 16.95
N GLU A 150 15.94 8.93 15.90
CA GLU A 150 15.39 10.09 15.21
C GLU A 150 14.26 9.68 14.26
N VAL A 151 13.27 10.57 14.12
CA VAL A 151 12.15 10.45 13.18
C VAL A 151 12.35 11.44 12.04
N MET A 152 12.30 10.97 10.82
CA MET A 152 12.24 11.85 9.64
C MET A 152 10.80 12.31 9.43
N PHE A 153 10.55 13.60 9.55
CA PHE A 153 9.22 14.17 9.29
C PHE A 153 9.09 14.68 7.87
N LEU A 154 7.98 14.33 7.22
CA LEU A 154 7.63 14.85 5.91
C LEU A 154 6.67 16.04 6.02
N ASP A 155 6.79 16.96 5.09
CA ASP A 155 5.73 17.89 4.76
C ASP A 155 4.72 17.24 3.78
N ALA A 156 3.61 17.91 3.49
CA ALA A 156 2.58 17.40 2.59
C ALA A 156 3.11 17.12 1.17
N LYS A 157 4.09 17.89 0.72
CA LYS A 157 4.75 17.69 -0.58
C LYS A 157 5.57 16.41 -0.59
N GLY A 158 6.47 16.23 0.37
CA GLY A 158 7.30 15.03 0.48
C GLY A 158 6.47 13.76 0.67
N GLU A 159 5.37 13.85 1.43
CA GLU A 159 4.42 12.74 1.57
C GLU A 159 3.78 12.37 0.23
N THR A 160 3.35 13.37 -0.57
CA THR A 160 2.77 13.13 -1.89
C THR A 160 3.80 12.56 -2.86
N GLU A 161 5.03 13.05 -2.86
CA GLU A 161 6.13 12.54 -3.69
C GLU A 161 6.43 11.08 -3.39
N LEU A 162 6.50 10.68 -2.11
CA LEU A 162 6.68 9.29 -1.71
C LEU A 162 5.49 8.41 -2.13
N ASN A 163 4.26 8.93 -2.03
CA ASN A 163 3.07 8.23 -2.51
C ASN A 163 3.12 8.00 -4.02
N ILE A 164 3.50 9.00 -4.81
CA ILE A 164 3.64 8.86 -6.26
C ILE A 164 4.69 7.80 -6.59
N ALA A 165 5.87 7.89 -5.97
CA ALA A 165 6.97 6.98 -6.24
C ALA A 165 6.68 5.53 -5.82
N GLY A 166 5.85 5.35 -4.78
CA GLY A 166 5.49 4.02 -4.26
C GLY A 166 4.31 3.38 -5.00
N ASN A 167 3.36 4.16 -5.49
CA ASN A 167 2.10 3.64 -6.03
C ASN A 167 2.02 3.63 -7.56
N ILE A 168 2.81 4.45 -8.25
CA ILE A 168 2.85 4.43 -9.71
C ILE A 168 4.00 3.52 -10.17
N PRO A 169 3.71 2.33 -10.75
CA PRO A 169 4.74 1.47 -11.29
C PRO A 169 5.55 2.21 -12.36
N ARG A 170 6.88 2.08 -12.31
CA ARG A 170 7.77 2.76 -13.29
C ARG A 170 7.48 2.34 -14.71
N GLN A 171 7.18 1.07 -14.93
CA GLN A 171 6.94 0.49 -16.25
C GLN A 171 5.61 -0.25 -16.29
N TYR A 172 4.99 -0.26 -17.45
CA TYR A 172 3.89 -1.15 -17.77
C TYR A 172 4.19 -1.84 -19.11
N GLN A 173 3.62 -3.01 -19.30
CA GLN A 173 3.84 -3.83 -20.47
C GLN A 173 2.56 -3.94 -21.31
N VAL A 174 2.67 -3.67 -22.62
CA VAL A 174 1.61 -3.89 -23.60
C VAL A 174 2.26 -4.60 -24.80
N ASP A 175 1.67 -5.71 -25.23
CA ASP A 175 2.13 -6.50 -26.37
C ASP A 175 3.64 -6.82 -26.35
N GLY A 176 4.14 -7.17 -25.15
CA GLY A 176 5.55 -7.46 -24.94
C GLY A 176 6.50 -6.26 -24.90
N LYS A 177 6.02 -5.05 -25.17
CA LYS A 177 6.80 -3.81 -25.10
C LYS A 177 6.66 -3.14 -23.75
N ARG A 178 7.77 -2.64 -23.21
CA ARG A 178 7.80 -1.87 -21.95
C ARG A 178 7.66 -0.38 -22.24
N TYR A 179 6.79 0.29 -21.52
CA TYR A 179 6.53 1.72 -21.60
C TYR A 179 6.74 2.38 -20.25
N ASP A 180 7.21 3.63 -20.25
CA ASP A 180 7.29 4.43 -19.04
C ASP A 180 5.90 4.89 -18.62
N ASN A 181 5.45 4.39 -17.47
CA ASN A 181 4.14 4.69 -16.93
C ASN A 181 4.06 6.08 -16.26
N ARG A 182 5.20 6.65 -15.88
CA ARG A 182 5.26 7.93 -15.15
C ARG A 182 4.79 9.11 -15.99
N SER A 183 5.07 9.09 -17.29
CA SER A 183 4.72 10.19 -18.22
C SER A 183 3.21 10.29 -18.46
N ILE A 184 2.45 9.20 -18.32
CA ILE A 184 1.01 9.13 -18.63
C ILE A 184 0.13 9.01 -17.40
N SER A 185 0.74 8.87 -16.22
CA SER A 185 0.04 8.59 -14.97
C SER A 185 0.07 9.77 -14.01
N LEU A 186 -0.96 9.85 -13.19
CA LEU A 186 -1.00 10.70 -12.02
C LEU A 186 -1.55 9.90 -10.82
N LEU A 187 -1.28 10.40 -9.63
CA LEU A 187 -1.83 9.86 -8.38
C LEU A 187 -2.80 10.87 -7.79
N LEU A 188 -3.92 10.39 -7.28
CA LEU A 188 -4.87 11.15 -6.47
C LEU A 188 -5.14 10.43 -5.17
N ASP A 189 -4.91 11.12 -4.06
CA ASP A 189 -5.30 10.73 -2.71
C ASP A 189 -6.50 11.60 -2.31
N ILE A 190 -7.67 10.98 -2.22
CA ILE A 190 -8.92 11.68 -1.97
C ILE A 190 -9.37 11.37 -0.55
N SER A 191 -9.54 12.42 0.24
CA SER A 191 -10.08 12.39 1.58
C SER A 191 -11.41 13.16 1.67
N ALA A 192 -12.06 13.13 2.83
CA ALA A 192 -13.28 13.91 3.03
C ALA A 192 -13.03 15.43 2.99
N ASN A 193 -11.79 15.88 3.22
CA ASN A 193 -11.46 17.30 3.39
C ASN A 193 -10.65 17.86 2.22
N ASN A 194 -9.84 17.06 1.55
CA ASN A 194 -8.95 17.53 0.50
C ASN A 194 -8.68 16.44 -0.57
N VAL A 195 -8.19 16.90 -1.70
CA VAL A 195 -7.60 16.10 -2.76
C VAL A 195 -6.13 16.44 -2.84
N ARG A 196 -5.27 15.50 -2.52
CA ARG A 196 -3.84 15.56 -2.75
C ARG A 196 -3.51 14.80 -4.01
N GLY A 197 -2.59 15.31 -4.77
CA GLY A 197 -2.23 14.60 -5.96
C GLY A 197 -0.92 15.06 -6.56
N GLY A 198 -0.52 14.36 -7.60
CA GLY A 198 0.68 14.71 -8.31
C GLY A 198 1.08 13.70 -9.38
N TYR A 199 2.13 14.04 -10.07
CA TYR A 199 2.71 13.21 -11.11
C TYR A 199 4.21 13.46 -11.24
N GLN A 200 4.89 12.55 -11.93
CA GLN A 200 6.28 12.76 -12.34
C GLN A 200 6.33 13.43 -13.73
N GLN A 201 7.16 14.44 -13.84
CA GLN A 201 7.43 15.14 -15.08
C GLN A 201 8.89 14.97 -15.46
N LEU A 202 9.14 14.53 -16.70
CA LEU A 202 10.48 14.45 -17.23
C LEU A 202 11.06 15.84 -17.42
N ARG A 203 12.23 16.07 -16.86
CA ARG A 203 13.02 17.28 -17.02
C ARG A 203 14.40 16.93 -17.58
N LEU A 204 14.84 17.70 -18.55
CA LEU A 204 16.22 17.64 -19.00
C LEU A 204 17.05 18.59 -18.15
N THR A 205 18.05 18.07 -17.48
CA THR A 205 19.01 18.90 -16.73
C THR A 205 19.96 19.65 -17.70
N SER A 206 20.67 20.66 -17.18
CA SER A 206 21.69 21.39 -17.95
C SER A 206 22.81 20.51 -18.53
N ARG A 207 22.94 19.27 -18.03
CA ARG A 207 23.87 18.24 -18.53
C ARG A 207 23.22 17.25 -19.51
N ASN A 208 22.03 17.57 -20.04
CA ASN A 208 21.23 16.70 -20.91
C ASN A 208 20.89 15.33 -20.29
N ARG A 209 20.86 15.22 -18.96
CA ARG A 209 20.39 14.04 -18.27
C ARG A 209 18.88 14.15 -18.05
N ALA A 210 18.19 13.05 -18.34
CA ALA A 210 16.76 12.94 -18.06
C ALA A 210 16.55 12.66 -16.56
N GLU A 211 15.92 13.57 -15.87
CA GLU A 211 15.53 13.43 -14.45
C GLU A 211 14.02 13.59 -14.33
N TYR A 212 13.44 13.01 -13.31
CA TYR A 212 12.02 13.15 -13.02
C TYR A 212 11.85 14.08 -11.82
N ASP A 213 11.16 15.21 -12.06
CA ASP A 213 10.66 16.09 -11.00
C ASP A 213 9.23 15.70 -10.63
N TYR A 214 8.82 16.07 -9.42
CA TYR A 214 7.46 15.88 -8.95
C TYR A 214 6.69 17.20 -9.06
N VAL A 215 5.50 17.12 -9.64
CA VAL A 215 4.50 18.19 -9.57
C VAL A 215 3.41 17.71 -8.62
N THR A 216 3.21 18.42 -7.52
CA THR A 216 2.27 18.04 -6.47
C THR A 216 1.32 19.19 -6.14
N TRP A 217 0.13 18.87 -5.65
CA TRP A 217 -0.86 19.83 -5.13
C TRP A 217 -1.62 19.21 -3.95
N ASP A 218 -2.19 20.11 -3.14
CA ASP A 218 -3.08 19.79 -2.02
C ASP A 218 -4.20 20.83 -2.01
N ILE A 219 -5.41 20.42 -2.38
CA ILE A 219 -6.54 21.33 -2.58
C ILE A 219 -7.69 20.87 -1.68
N PRO A 220 -8.30 21.77 -0.89
CA PRO A 220 -9.52 21.46 -0.16
C PRO A 220 -10.61 20.92 -1.10
N ILE A 221 -11.40 19.94 -0.63
CA ILE A 221 -12.46 19.34 -1.46
C ILE A 221 -13.49 20.36 -1.94
N ASN A 222 -13.72 21.41 -1.15
CA ASN A 222 -14.59 22.55 -1.49
C ASN A 222 -13.81 23.67 -2.18
N GLY A 223 -12.55 23.45 -2.54
CA GLY A 223 -11.69 24.42 -3.21
C GLY A 223 -11.86 24.39 -4.73
N PRO A 224 -11.00 25.13 -5.46
CA PRO A 224 -11.14 25.32 -6.91
C PRO A 224 -10.58 24.13 -7.72
N LEU A 225 -11.00 22.88 -7.44
CA LEU A 225 -10.52 21.66 -8.12
C LEU A 225 -10.62 21.78 -9.65
N ARG A 226 -11.74 22.29 -10.15
CA ARG A 226 -11.96 22.49 -11.60
C ARG A 226 -11.00 23.47 -12.21
N ALA A 227 -10.75 24.60 -11.50
CA ALA A 227 -9.81 25.60 -11.97
C ALA A 227 -8.39 25.06 -12.03
N GLU A 228 -7.96 24.32 -10.99
CA GLU A 228 -6.65 23.66 -10.96
C GLU A 228 -6.52 22.64 -12.10
N TYR A 229 -7.54 21.83 -12.35
CA TYR A 229 -7.56 20.89 -13.46
C TYR A 229 -7.35 21.59 -14.82
N VAL A 230 -8.07 22.70 -15.07
CA VAL A 230 -7.99 23.44 -16.33
C VAL A 230 -6.66 24.17 -16.49
N GLN A 231 -6.11 24.71 -15.39
CA GLN A 231 -4.85 25.46 -15.40
C GLN A 231 -3.61 24.57 -15.46
N ASN A 232 -3.76 23.26 -15.18
CA ASN A 232 -2.64 22.32 -15.19
C ASN A 232 -2.71 21.34 -16.36
N PRO A 233 -2.05 21.64 -17.51
CA PRO A 233 -2.04 20.75 -18.68
C PRO A 233 -1.54 19.36 -18.36
N GLY A 234 -0.64 19.23 -17.38
CA GLY A 234 -0.12 17.94 -16.93
C GLY A 234 -1.20 17.05 -16.32
N LEU A 235 -2.21 17.62 -15.66
CA LEU A 235 -3.39 16.88 -15.17
C LEU A 235 -4.30 16.43 -16.32
N MET A 236 -4.57 17.34 -17.27
CA MET A 236 -5.46 17.07 -18.40
C MET A 236 -4.90 15.97 -19.31
N MET A 237 -3.61 16.04 -19.61
CA MET A 237 -2.97 15.14 -20.60
C MET A 237 -2.79 13.70 -20.09
N ARG A 238 -2.71 13.49 -18.78
CA ARG A 238 -2.51 12.14 -18.21
C ARG A 238 -3.78 11.33 -18.28
N LYS A 239 -3.69 10.16 -18.90
CA LYS A 239 -4.83 9.27 -19.16
C LYS A 239 -5.04 8.22 -18.08
N LYS A 240 -4.03 7.97 -17.23
CA LYS A 240 -4.07 6.96 -16.20
C LYS A 240 -4.02 7.60 -14.82
N VAL A 241 -4.97 7.25 -13.95
CA VAL A 241 -5.10 7.79 -12.60
C VAL A 241 -5.01 6.67 -11.59
N TYR A 242 -3.99 6.74 -10.73
CA TYR A 242 -3.89 5.88 -9.56
C TYR A 242 -4.62 6.55 -8.40
N LEU A 243 -5.73 5.96 -8.01
CA LEU A 243 -6.53 6.41 -6.88
C LEU A 243 -6.04 5.71 -5.62
N VAL A 244 -5.81 6.48 -4.57
CA VAL A 244 -5.38 6.00 -3.25
C VAL A 244 -6.23 6.66 -2.15
N GLY A 245 -5.98 6.30 -0.91
CA GLY A 245 -6.70 6.85 0.24
C GLY A 245 -7.81 5.95 0.77
N ASN A 246 -8.23 6.25 1.99
CA ASN A 246 -9.12 5.39 2.75
C ASN A 246 -10.51 5.26 2.12
N ILE A 247 -11.02 6.31 1.47
CA ILE A 247 -12.36 6.26 0.86
C ILE A 247 -12.37 5.40 -0.41
N VAL A 248 -11.32 5.43 -1.22
CA VAL A 248 -11.19 4.57 -2.41
C VAL A 248 -10.97 3.12 -1.99
N TRP A 249 -10.21 2.90 -0.90
CA TRP A 249 -10.09 1.57 -0.30
C TRP A 249 -11.45 1.05 0.21
N ALA A 250 -12.25 1.89 0.89
CA ALA A 250 -13.59 1.51 1.33
C ALA A 250 -14.50 1.16 0.14
N LEU A 251 -14.48 1.98 -0.94
CA LEU A 251 -15.21 1.68 -2.17
C LEU A 251 -14.87 0.27 -2.68
N THR A 252 -13.58 0.00 -2.89
CA THR A 252 -13.15 -1.27 -3.49
C THR A 252 -13.39 -2.47 -2.58
N ALA A 253 -13.17 -2.33 -1.27
CA ALA A 253 -13.37 -3.42 -0.32
C ALA A 253 -14.85 -3.74 -0.08
N LEU A 254 -15.74 -2.76 -0.18
CA LEU A 254 -17.17 -2.95 0.04
C LEU A 254 -17.93 -3.36 -1.24
N LEU A 255 -17.53 -2.86 -2.42
CA LEU A 255 -18.15 -3.26 -3.70
C LEU A 255 -17.53 -4.53 -4.28
N TYR A 256 -16.22 -4.73 -4.11
CA TYR A 256 -15.44 -5.82 -4.72
C TYR A 256 -14.63 -6.60 -3.69
N PRO A 257 -15.25 -7.15 -2.63
CA PRO A 257 -14.55 -7.80 -1.52
C PRO A 257 -13.72 -9.02 -1.95
N GLN A 258 -14.04 -9.65 -3.08
CA GLN A 258 -13.30 -10.79 -3.65
C GLN A 258 -12.03 -10.37 -4.40
N ASN A 259 -11.92 -9.10 -4.82
CA ASN A 259 -10.74 -8.64 -5.55
C ASN A 259 -9.60 -8.38 -4.55
N GLN A 260 -8.52 -9.17 -4.64
CA GLN A 260 -7.35 -9.09 -3.76
C GLN A 260 -6.07 -8.69 -4.51
N GLY A 261 -6.16 -8.32 -5.78
CA GLY A 261 -5.01 -7.86 -6.57
C GLY A 261 -4.43 -6.54 -6.07
N ASP A 262 -3.14 -6.31 -6.31
CA ASP A 262 -2.45 -5.07 -5.93
C ASP A 262 -3.05 -3.83 -6.59
N TYR A 263 -3.58 -4.00 -7.80
CA TYR A 263 -4.24 -2.97 -8.58
C TYR A 263 -5.63 -3.44 -9.01
N ALA A 264 -6.63 -2.60 -8.78
CA ALA A 264 -8.00 -2.87 -9.20
C ALA A 264 -8.46 -1.78 -10.18
N PRO A 265 -8.93 -2.13 -11.39
CA PRO A 265 -9.57 -1.17 -12.27
C PRO A 265 -10.84 -0.65 -11.61
N LEU A 266 -11.11 0.62 -11.80
CA LEU A 266 -12.34 1.29 -11.36
C LEU A 266 -12.96 2.04 -12.53
N SER A 267 -14.25 2.26 -12.45
CA SER A 267 -15.02 3.09 -13.38
C SER A 267 -15.73 4.25 -12.65
N ILE A 268 -16.22 5.18 -13.40
CA ILE A 268 -17.09 6.25 -12.85
C ILE A 268 -18.41 5.68 -12.33
N GLU A 269 -18.91 4.61 -12.95
CA GLU A 269 -20.09 3.88 -12.51
C GLU A 269 -19.90 3.28 -11.12
N ASP A 270 -18.69 2.79 -10.80
CA ASP A 270 -18.36 2.28 -9.47
C ASP A 270 -18.41 3.39 -8.42
N ILE A 271 -17.86 4.56 -8.76
CA ILE A 271 -17.88 5.74 -7.88
C ILE A 271 -19.32 6.20 -7.65
N ASN A 272 -20.13 6.26 -8.71
CA ASN A 272 -21.54 6.66 -8.62
C ASN A 272 -22.38 5.64 -7.84
N ASN A 273 -22.16 4.34 -8.06
CA ASN A 273 -22.83 3.27 -7.30
C ASN A 273 -22.46 3.32 -5.82
N PHE A 274 -21.18 3.51 -5.52
CA PHE A 274 -20.72 3.64 -4.15
C PHE A 274 -21.34 4.85 -3.45
N TYR A 275 -21.34 6.02 -4.10
CA TYR A 275 -22.00 7.22 -3.60
C TYR A 275 -23.49 6.98 -3.36
N TYR A 276 -24.22 6.46 -4.35
CA TYR A 276 -25.66 6.19 -4.21
C TYR A 276 -25.94 5.29 -3.01
N ARG A 277 -25.22 4.18 -2.87
CA ARG A 277 -25.40 3.23 -1.76
C ARG A 277 -25.02 3.83 -0.41
N ALA A 278 -23.94 4.62 -0.36
CA ALA A 278 -23.54 5.30 0.86
C ALA A 278 -24.55 6.35 1.34
N MET A 279 -25.30 6.96 0.41
CA MET A 279 -26.35 7.94 0.72
C MET A 279 -27.71 7.31 1.07
N THR A 280 -28.05 6.18 0.44
CA THR A 280 -29.40 5.57 0.58
C THR A 280 -29.44 4.47 1.63
N ASP A 281 -28.39 3.62 1.72
CA ASP A 281 -28.33 2.50 2.66
C ASP A 281 -26.88 2.22 3.08
N PRO A 282 -26.28 3.11 3.86
CA PRO A 282 -24.89 2.96 4.30
C PRO A 282 -24.68 1.75 5.24
N GLU A 283 -25.71 1.34 5.98
CA GLU A 283 -25.63 0.18 6.86
C GLU A 283 -25.52 -1.12 6.07
N ALA A 284 -26.32 -1.31 5.03
CA ALA A 284 -26.18 -2.47 4.14
C ALA A 284 -24.85 -2.42 3.36
N LEU A 285 -24.39 -1.23 2.97
CA LEU A 285 -23.08 -1.08 2.32
C LEU A 285 -21.93 -1.50 3.25
N LEU A 286 -21.97 -1.11 4.53
CA LEU A 286 -20.96 -1.50 5.53
C LEU A 286 -21.05 -3.00 5.92
N ASN A 287 -22.13 -3.69 5.55
CA ASN A 287 -22.35 -5.11 5.82
C ASN A 287 -22.56 -5.93 4.54
N PRO A 288 -21.59 -5.94 3.60
CA PRO A 288 -21.73 -6.72 2.37
C PRO A 288 -21.86 -8.22 2.68
N ASP A 289 -22.64 -8.91 1.85
CA ASP A 289 -22.76 -10.38 1.94
C ASP A 289 -21.46 -11.05 1.46
N LEU A 290 -20.67 -11.53 2.40
CA LEU A 290 -19.39 -12.21 2.15
C LEU A 290 -19.56 -13.72 1.90
N SER A 291 -20.77 -14.28 2.04
CA SER A 291 -21.02 -15.72 1.86
C SER A 291 -20.77 -16.19 0.43
N LYS A 292 -20.91 -15.29 -0.54
CA LYS A 292 -20.68 -15.53 -1.97
C LYS A 292 -19.22 -15.67 -2.37
N ILE A 293 -18.28 -15.28 -1.48
CA ILE A 293 -16.84 -15.43 -1.74
C ILE A 293 -16.46 -16.88 -1.50
N ARG A 294 -16.13 -17.63 -2.57
CA ARG A 294 -15.80 -19.05 -2.51
C ARG A 294 -14.44 -19.31 -1.86
N ASP A 295 -13.45 -18.48 -2.20
CA ASP A 295 -12.11 -18.61 -1.62
C ASP A 295 -12.11 -18.18 -0.16
N GLU A 296 -11.64 -19.07 0.73
CA GLU A 296 -11.68 -18.84 2.17
C GLU A 296 -10.69 -17.75 2.62
N ASN A 297 -9.51 -17.67 1.99
CA ASN A 297 -8.53 -16.64 2.31
C ASN A 297 -9.04 -15.27 1.87
N ALA A 298 -9.60 -15.15 0.65
CA ALA A 298 -10.22 -13.93 0.18
C ALA A 298 -11.37 -13.49 1.08
N ARG A 299 -12.21 -14.44 1.53
CA ARG A 299 -13.31 -14.17 2.48
C ARG A 299 -12.80 -13.68 3.83
N LYS A 300 -11.73 -14.27 4.35
CA LYS A 300 -11.08 -13.84 5.60
C LYS A 300 -10.52 -12.42 5.48
N GLU A 301 -9.84 -12.11 4.39
CA GLU A 301 -9.30 -10.76 4.15
C GLU A 301 -10.42 -9.72 3.91
N ALA A 302 -11.49 -10.10 3.20
CA ALA A 302 -12.67 -9.26 3.04
C ALA A 302 -13.34 -8.94 4.39
N ARG A 303 -13.42 -9.91 5.30
CA ARG A 303 -13.94 -9.71 6.66
C ARG A 303 -13.07 -8.76 7.46
N LYS A 304 -11.75 -8.92 7.42
CA LYS A 304 -10.81 -8.01 8.09
C LYS A 304 -10.95 -6.57 7.55
N SER A 305 -10.99 -6.42 6.21
CA SER A 305 -11.16 -5.11 5.57
C SER A 305 -12.48 -4.45 6.00
N ARG A 306 -13.58 -5.21 6.02
CA ARG A 306 -14.88 -4.71 6.49
C ARG A 306 -14.83 -4.21 7.93
N GLU A 307 -14.26 -4.99 8.85
CA GLU A 307 -14.15 -4.58 10.25
C GLU A 307 -13.26 -3.34 10.41
N ALA A 308 -12.15 -3.27 9.69
CA ALA A 308 -11.30 -2.08 9.69
C ALA A 308 -12.02 -0.83 9.13
N ILE A 309 -12.84 -0.99 8.08
CA ILE A 309 -13.65 0.11 7.53
C ILE A 309 -14.65 0.60 8.57
N LYS A 310 -15.31 -0.27 9.31
CA LYS A 310 -16.27 0.10 10.39
C LYS A 310 -15.62 0.85 11.54
N VAL A 311 -14.32 0.63 11.78
CA VAL A 311 -13.55 1.41 12.77
C VAL A 311 -13.29 2.84 12.27
N ILE A 312 -13.02 2.98 10.95
CA ILE A 312 -12.69 4.28 10.34
C ILE A 312 -13.94 5.10 10.03
N TYR A 313 -15.02 4.43 9.57
CA TYR A 313 -16.20 5.08 9.04
C TYR A 313 -17.46 4.74 9.83
N THR A 314 -18.14 5.77 10.28
CA THR A 314 -19.58 5.70 10.60
C THR A 314 -20.38 5.82 9.29
N PRO A 315 -21.68 5.46 9.27
CA PRO A 315 -22.54 5.71 8.11
C PRO A 315 -22.45 7.13 7.55
N ARG A 316 -22.46 8.12 8.45
CA ARG A 316 -22.38 9.54 8.10
C ARG A 316 -21.03 9.92 7.47
N THR A 317 -19.91 9.47 8.04
CA THR A 317 -18.58 9.80 7.51
C THR A 317 -18.28 9.03 6.23
N LEU A 318 -18.83 7.84 6.04
CA LEU A 318 -18.76 7.10 4.78
C LEU A 318 -19.49 7.84 3.67
N ALA A 319 -20.71 8.34 3.94
CA ALA A 319 -21.48 9.13 2.99
C ALA A 319 -20.74 10.41 2.57
N ALA A 320 -20.20 11.17 3.54
CA ALA A 320 -19.40 12.37 3.27
C ALA A 320 -18.13 12.06 2.43
N GLY A 321 -17.45 10.95 2.72
CA GLY A 321 -16.29 10.51 1.92
C GLY A 321 -16.67 10.10 0.50
N ALA A 322 -17.81 9.42 0.34
CA ALA A 322 -18.32 9.03 -0.99
C ALA A 322 -18.72 10.25 -1.83
N GLU A 323 -19.33 11.27 -1.20
CA GLU A 323 -19.64 12.56 -1.82
C GLU A 323 -18.36 13.29 -2.27
N ALA A 324 -17.36 13.35 -1.41
CA ALA A 324 -16.06 13.93 -1.74
C ALA A 324 -15.42 13.23 -2.94
N LEU A 325 -15.44 11.90 -2.97
CA LEU A 325 -14.90 11.12 -4.09
C LEU A 325 -15.65 11.41 -5.39
N LYS A 326 -16.98 11.47 -5.37
CA LYS A 326 -17.82 11.80 -6.53
C LYS A 326 -17.55 13.23 -7.02
N THR A 327 -17.46 14.20 -6.11
CA THR A 327 -17.16 15.60 -6.43
C THR A 327 -15.78 15.69 -7.10
N ALA A 328 -14.75 15.09 -6.51
CA ALA A 328 -13.42 15.09 -7.11
C ALA A 328 -13.41 14.42 -8.50
N ALA A 329 -14.16 13.33 -8.67
CA ALA A 329 -14.25 12.64 -9.95
C ALA A 329 -14.87 13.52 -11.04
N ALA A 330 -15.91 14.29 -10.70
CA ALA A 330 -16.56 15.22 -11.63
C ALA A 330 -15.68 16.42 -11.96
N GLU A 331 -15.14 17.08 -10.93
CA GLU A 331 -14.35 18.30 -11.09
C GLU A 331 -13.00 18.06 -11.81
N LEU A 332 -12.40 16.89 -11.64
CA LEU A 332 -11.14 16.49 -12.28
C LEU A 332 -11.36 15.72 -13.58
N ASN A 333 -12.59 15.65 -14.09
CA ASN A 333 -12.97 14.95 -15.33
C ASN A 333 -12.41 13.51 -15.40
N LEU A 334 -12.61 12.72 -14.32
CA LEU A 334 -12.08 11.37 -14.26
C LEU A 334 -12.79 10.38 -15.19
N ALA A 335 -13.95 10.75 -15.78
CA ALA A 335 -14.68 9.93 -16.72
C ALA A 335 -13.87 9.60 -17.99
N ASP A 336 -12.98 10.51 -18.42
CA ASP A 336 -12.16 10.33 -19.62
C ASP A 336 -10.82 9.62 -19.34
N LYS A 337 -10.65 9.06 -18.13
CA LYS A 337 -9.39 8.50 -17.66
C LYS A 337 -9.52 7.04 -17.28
N GLN A 338 -8.44 6.31 -17.38
CA GLN A 338 -8.32 4.97 -16.84
C GLN A 338 -8.07 5.06 -15.32
N LEU A 339 -9.05 4.65 -14.52
CA LEU A 339 -8.95 4.69 -13.07
C LEU A 339 -8.42 3.36 -12.55
N ILE A 340 -7.48 3.41 -11.63
CA ILE A 340 -6.84 2.26 -11.02
C ILE A 340 -6.73 2.51 -9.51
N PHE A 341 -7.32 1.64 -8.71
CA PHE A 341 -7.06 1.65 -7.27
C PHE A 341 -5.75 0.90 -6.98
N ALA A 342 -4.84 1.54 -6.26
CA ALA A 342 -3.63 0.89 -5.73
C ALA A 342 -3.92 0.38 -4.31
N ARG A 343 -4.20 -0.93 -4.17
CA ARG A 343 -4.63 -1.55 -2.91
C ARG A 343 -3.61 -1.40 -1.79
N ASN A 344 -2.33 -1.58 -2.11
CA ASN A 344 -1.24 -1.50 -1.14
C ASN A 344 -0.72 -0.07 -0.91
N SER A 345 -1.50 0.94 -1.33
CA SER A 345 -1.10 2.35 -1.25
C SER A 345 -0.71 2.80 0.16
N ASN A 346 -1.39 2.26 1.17
CA ASN A 346 -1.07 2.55 2.57
C ASN A 346 0.34 2.09 2.98
N TRP A 347 0.92 1.11 2.30
CA TRP A 347 2.25 0.57 2.58
C TRP A 347 3.30 1.02 1.57
N ALA A 348 2.88 1.35 0.35
CA ALA A 348 3.78 1.70 -0.76
C ALA A 348 4.66 2.91 -0.44
N ARG A 349 4.12 3.91 0.24
CA ARG A 349 4.88 5.07 0.73
C ARG A 349 6.00 4.64 1.67
N LEU A 350 5.67 3.82 2.67
CA LEU A 350 6.61 3.38 3.68
C LEU A 350 7.68 2.45 3.09
N VAL A 351 7.30 1.56 2.16
CA VAL A 351 8.26 0.72 1.39
C VAL A 351 9.23 1.61 0.63
N ASN A 352 8.73 2.63 -0.08
CA ASN A 352 9.56 3.54 -0.85
C ASN A 352 10.48 4.38 0.04
N PHE A 353 9.99 4.83 1.19
CA PHE A 353 10.79 5.52 2.19
C PHE A 353 11.98 4.67 2.65
N VAL A 354 11.74 3.43 3.10
CA VAL A 354 12.81 2.51 3.50
C VAL A 354 13.80 2.30 2.37
N ARG A 355 13.33 2.11 1.13
CA ARG A 355 14.21 1.97 -0.04
C ARG A 355 15.13 3.17 -0.22
N LEU A 356 14.60 4.40 -0.10
CA LEU A 356 15.40 5.62 -0.24
C LEU A 356 16.46 5.76 0.86
N GLN A 357 16.21 5.26 2.07
CA GLN A 357 17.21 5.23 3.15
C GLN A 357 18.38 4.28 2.84
N LEU A 358 18.17 3.30 1.98
CA LEU A 358 19.19 2.33 1.58
C LEU A 358 20.02 2.78 0.36
N GLU A 359 19.54 3.77 -0.37
CA GLU A 359 20.21 4.34 -1.54
C GLU A 359 21.15 5.50 -1.15
N GLN A 360 21.11 5.97 0.12
CA GLN A 360 21.99 7.00 0.70
C GLN A 360 23.26 6.38 1.26
#